data_c402b15db7d3037d007e5bf75d2b7810
#
_entry.id   c402b15db7d3037d007e5bf75d2b7810
#
_cell.length_a   1.000
_cell.length_b   1.000
_cell.length_c   1.000
_cell.angle_alpha   90.00
_cell.angle_beta   90.00
_cell.angle_gamma   90.00
#
_symmetry.space_group_name_H-M   'P 1'
#
loop_
_entity.id
_entity.type
_entity.pdbx_description
1 polymer ?
#
loop_
_entity_poly.entity_id
_entity_poly.type
_entity_poly.pdbx_seq_one_letter_code
_entity_poly.pdbx_strand_id
1 'polypeptide(L)'
;MAKRVKAIVKLQIPAGKATPAQPIGPALGQHGINIMGFCKEYNERTANMAGSIVPAVITVYEDRSFTFITKTPPAADLLKKAAGVEKGGGTPNKATVGNVSPQQLREIAEVKMKDLNANTVEAAEKIIAGTARSMGITVG
;
A
#
# COMPACT_ATOMS: atom_id res chain seq x y z
N MET A 1 -2.22 -13.02 28.34
CA MET A 1 -1.35 -13.91 27.58
C MET A 1 -1.35 -13.55 26.11
N ALA A 2 -0.19 -13.64 25.48
CA ALA A 2 -0.08 -13.37 24.06
C ALA A 2 -0.81 -14.48 23.28
N LYS A 3 -1.66 -14.09 22.34
CA LYS A 3 -2.35 -15.03 21.45
C LYS A 3 -1.38 -15.54 20.39
N ARG A 4 -1.52 -16.80 20.02
CA ARG A 4 -0.71 -17.35 18.95
C ARG A 4 -1.20 -16.87 17.60
N VAL A 5 -0.27 -16.42 16.77
CA VAL A 5 -0.56 -16.00 15.40
C VAL A 5 -0.78 -17.24 14.55
N LYS A 6 -1.96 -17.31 13.91
CA LYS A 6 -2.30 -18.36 12.97
C LYS A 6 -1.78 -18.03 11.57
N ALA A 7 -1.98 -16.77 11.15
CA ALA A 7 -1.58 -16.32 9.82
C ALA A 7 -1.44 -14.80 9.79
N ILE A 8 -0.67 -14.32 8.84
CA ILE A 8 -0.58 -12.89 8.54
C ILE A 8 -1.02 -12.70 7.10
N VAL A 9 -2.02 -11.83 6.90
CA VAL A 9 -2.57 -11.54 5.57
C VAL A 9 -2.25 -10.09 5.23
N LYS A 10 -1.70 -9.88 4.05
CA LYS A 10 -1.38 -8.54 3.55
C LYS A 10 -2.27 -8.24 2.36
N LEU A 11 -3.02 -7.15 2.43
CA LEU A 11 -3.96 -6.75 1.38
C LEU A 11 -3.75 -5.28 1.04
N GLN A 12 -3.99 -4.95 -0.23
CA GLN A 12 -4.03 -3.56 -0.70
C GLN A 12 -5.48 -3.23 -1.03
N ILE A 13 -6.06 -2.31 -0.29
CA ILE A 13 -7.49 -1.98 -0.37
C ILE A 13 -7.63 -0.47 -0.56
N PRO A 14 -8.52 -0.03 -1.47
CA PRO A 14 -8.83 1.41 -1.57
C PRO A 14 -9.36 1.93 -0.24
N ALA A 15 -8.83 3.06 0.20
CA ALA A 15 -9.20 3.65 1.49
C ALA A 15 -10.70 3.97 1.53
N GLY A 16 -11.35 3.56 2.61
CA GLY A 16 -12.78 3.80 2.81
C GLY A 16 -13.70 2.92 1.95
N LYS A 17 -13.16 2.00 1.16
CA LYS A 17 -13.93 1.17 0.22
C LYS A 17 -13.78 -0.33 0.46
N ALA A 18 -13.44 -0.74 1.67
CA ALA A 18 -13.37 -2.16 2.00
C ALA A 18 -14.76 -2.77 1.98
N THR A 19 -14.91 -3.88 1.26
CA THR A 19 -16.18 -4.61 1.14
C THR A 19 -15.92 -6.11 1.32
N PRO A 20 -16.93 -6.91 1.67
CA PRO A 20 -16.77 -8.37 1.78
C PRO A 20 -16.49 -9.08 0.45
N ALA A 21 -16.56 -8.36 -0.66
CA ALA A 21 -16.23 -8.89 -1.99
C ALA A 21 -14.72 -9.09 -2.14
N GLN A 22 -14.29 -9.63 -3.30
CA GLN A 22 -12.86 -9.78 -3.58
C GLN A 22 -12.13 -8.43 -3.49
N PRO A 23 -10.87 -8.41 -2.99
CA PRO A 23 -10.06 -9.56 -2.55
C PRO A 23 -10.22 -9.92 -1.07
N ILE A 24 -11.01 -9.16 -0.32
CA ILE A 24 -11.09 -9.29 1.14
C ILE A 24 -11.80 -10.58 1.57
N GLY A 25 -12.95 -10.87 0.96
CA GLY A 25 -13.74 -12.03 1.32
C GLY A 25 -12.97 -13.34 1.24
N PRO A 26 -12.42 -13.70 0.07
CA PRO A 26 -11.65 -14.94 -0.06
C PRO A 26 -10.41 -14.97 0.82
N ALA A 27 -9.69 -13.85 0.94
CA ALA A 27 -8.45 -13.80 1.72
C ALA A 27 -8.69 -14.00 3.22
N LEU A 28 -9.74 -13.41 3.76
CA LEU A 28 -10.04 -13.48 5.20
C LEU A 28 -10.98 -14.62 5.54
N GLY A 29 -11.84 -15.01 4.63
CA GLY A 29 -12.78 -16.11 4.84
C GLY A 29 -12.10 -17.44 5.13
N GLN A 30 -10.93 -17.68 4.55
CA GLN A 30 -10.11 -18.87 4.78
C GLN A 30 -9.72 -19.01 6.25
N HIS A 31 -9.59 -17.90 6.96
CA HIS A 31 -9.14 -17.89 8.35
C HIS A 31 -10.30 -17.80 9.34
N GLY A 32 -11.55 -17.71 8.85
CA GLY A 32 -12.74 -17.69 9.68
C GLY A 32 -12.93 -16.45 10.52
N ILE A 33 -12.33 -15.33 10.12
CA ILE A 33 -12.47 -14.07 10.84
C ILE A 33 -13.71 -13.29 10.38
N ASN A 34 -14.15 -12.33 11.20
CA ASN A 34 -15.31 -11.50 10.89
C ASN A 34 -14.98 -10.45 9.82
N ILE A 35 -15.31 -10.76 8.58
CA ILE A 35 -15.02 -9.92 7.41
C ILE A 35 -15.72 -8.56 7.53
N MET A 36 -17.00 -8.56 7.92
CA MET A 36 -17.77 -7.31 8.05
C MET A 36 -17.18 -6.39 9.12
N GLY A 37 -16.78 -6.96 10.25
CA GLY A 37 -16.11 -6.21 11.32
C GLY A 37 -14.82 -5.57 10.85
N PHE A 38 -14.01 -6.32 10.09
CA PHE A 38 -12.79 -5.80 9.50
C PHE A 38 -13.06 -4.65 8.53
N CYS A 39 -14.01 -4.84 7.61
CA CYS A 39 -14.36 -3.82 6.62
C CYS A 39 -14.79 -2.51 7.28
N LYS A 40 -15.65 -2.61 8.29
CA LYS A 40 -16.14 -1.44 9.02
C LYS A 40 -15.00 -0.69 9.70
N GLU A 41 -14.16 -1.39 10.45
CA GLU A 41 -13.02 -0.81 11.15
C GLU A 41 -12.01 -0.18 10.20
N TYR A 42 -11.68 -0.89 9.12
CA TYR A 42 -10.78 -0.40 8.09
C TYR A 42 -11.30 0.89 7.45
N ASN A 43 -12.58 0.91 7.07
CA ASN A 43 -13.20 2.08 6.46
C ASN A 43 -13.18 3.29 7.41
N GLU A 44 -13.44 3.07 8.69
CA GLU A 44 -13.35 4.13 9.69
C GLU A 44 -11.94 4.70 9.82
N ARG A 45 -10.94 3.83 9.87
CA ARG A 45 -9.53 4.25 10.01
C ARG A 45 -8.98 4.93 8.77
N THR A 46 -9.48 4.60 7.58
CA THR A 46 -8.97 5.13 6.31
C THR A 46 -9.87 6.18 5.68
N ALA A 47 -10.93 6.60 6.37
CA ALA A 47 -11.90 7.56 5.83
C ALA A 47 -11.24 8.89 5.40
N ASN A 48 -10.25 9.34 6.16
CA ASN A 48 -9.50 10.57 5.85
C ASN A 48 -8.45 10.40 4.76
N MET A 49 -8.22 9.18 4.28
CA MET A 49 -7.28 8.85 3.22
C MET A 49 -7.99 8.39 1.94
N ALA A 50 -9.27 8.74 1.79
CA ALA A 50 -10.08 8.36 0.63
C ALA A 50 -9.39 8.79 -0.68
N GLY A 51 -9.47 7.93 -1.68
CA GLY A 51 -8.83 8.15 -2.98
C GLY A 51 -7.42 7.55 -3.09
N SER A 52 -6.87 7.02 -2.01
CA SER A 52 -5.58 6.33 -2.01
C SER A 52 -5.77 4.85 -1.73
N ILE A 53 -4.83 4.03 -2.21
CA ILE A 53 -4.78 2.61 -1.84
C ILE A 53 -3.96 2.52 -0.57
N VAL A 54 -4.53 1.92 0.48
CA VAL A 54 -3.86 1.77 1.77
C VAL A 54 -3.62 0.30 2.04
N PRO A 55 -2.36 -0.15 2.12
CA PRO A 55 -2.07 -1.53 2.47
C PRO A 55 -2.46 -1.81 3.92
N ALA A 56 -3.04 -2.97 4.16
CA ALA A 56 -3.36 -3.45 5.50
C ALA A 56 -2.63 -4.75 5.77
N VAL A 57 -2.00 -4.84 6.93
CA VAL A 57 -1.39 -6.08 7.42
C VAL A 57 -2.25 -6.60 8.53
N ILE A 58 -2.93 -7.72 8.28
CA ILE A 58 -3.89 -8.32 9.20
C ILE A 58 -3.25 -9.53 9.87
N THR A 59 -3.18 -9.51 11.19
CA THR A 59 -2.69 -10.64 11.97
C THR A 59 -3.87 -11.44 12.48
N VAL A 60 -3.98 -12.69 12.06
CA VAL A 60 -5.05 -13.60 12.46
C VAL A 60 -4.53 -14.51 13.56
N TYR A 61 -5.27 -14.62 14.65
CA TYR A 61 -4.92 -15.45 15.81
C TYR A 61 -5.71 -16.77 15.79
N GLU A 62 -5.23 -17.73 16.57
CA GLU A 62 -5.83 -19.07 16.62
C GLU A 62 -7.28 -19.06 17.14
N ASP A 63 -7.66 -18.09 17.97
CA ASP A 63 -9.01 -17.93 18.49
C ASP A 63 -9.96 -17.22 17.52
N ARG A 64 -9.55 -17.03 16.26
CA ARG A 64 -10.28 -16.34 15.20
C ARG A 64 -10.42 -14.83 15.41
N SER A 65 -9.73 -14.28 16.39
CA SER A 65 -9.62 -12.82 16.50
C SER A 65 -8.56 -12.33 15.54
N PHE A 66 -8.56 -11.03 15.29
CA PHE A 66 -7.59 -10.41 14.41
C PHE A 66 -7.23 -9.02 14.90
N THR A 67 -6.04 -8.59 14.52
CA THR A 67 -5.62 -7.19 14.63
C THR A 67 -5.07 -6.78 13.28
N PHE A 68 -5.14 -5.50 12.95
CA PHE A 68 -4.55 -5.03 11.71
C PHE A 68 -3.91 -3.67 11.88
N ILE A 69 -2.93 -3.41 11.04
CA ILE A 69 -2.29 -2.10 10.94
C ILE A 69 -2.41 -1.63 9.50
N THR A 70 -2.56 -0.33 9.32
CA THR A 70 -2.54 0.29 8.00
C THR A 70 -1.18 0.93 7.78
N LYS A 71 -0.68 0.82 6.56
CA LYS A 71 0.60 1.44 6.18
C LYS A 71 0.35 2.60 5.25
N THR A 72 1.40 3.32 4.88
CA THR A 72 1.32 4.39 3.88
C THR A 72 0.98 3.80 2.52
N PRO A 73 0.37 4.59 1.60
CA PRO A 73 0.07 4.09 0.26
C PRO A 73 1.30 3.51 -0.43
N PRO A 74 1.14 2.50 -1.32
CA PRO A 74 2.29 1.93 -2.03
C PRO A 74 3.04 2.99 -2.84
N ALA A 75 4.36 2.85 -2.91
CA ALA A 75 5.19 3.77 -3.69
C ALA A 75 4.72 3.84 -5.15
N ALA A 76 4.32 2.70 -5.71
CA ALA A 76 3.80 2.64 -7.07
C ALA A 76 2.56 3.53 -7.26
N ASP A 77 1.64 3.52 -6.30
CA ASP A 77 0.43 4.33 -6.37
C ASP A 77 0.75 5.83 -6.28
N LEU A 78 1.66 6.20 -5.37
CA LEU A 78 2.11 7.58 -5.22
C LEU A 78 2.82 8.09 -6.47
N LEU A 79 3.66 7.26 -7.07
CA LEU A 79 4.36 7.59 -8.32
C LEU A 79 3.39 7.77 -9.48
N LYS A 80 2.39 6.91 -9.62
CA LYS A 80 1.38 7.04 -10.66
C LYS A 80 0.61 8.35 -10.53
N LYS A 81 0.22 8.72 -9.31
CA LYS A 81 -0.48 9.99 -9.06
C LYS A 81 0.40 11.19 -9.37
N ALA A 82 1.67 11.18 -8.95
CA ALA A 82 2.61 12.26 -9.20
C ALA A 82 2.90 12.44 -10.69
N ALA A 83 3.02 11.33 -11.44
CA ALA A 83 3.25 11.35 -12.87
C ALA A 83 1.98 11.60 -13.69
N GLY A 84 0.80 11.52 -13.08
CA GLY A 84 -0.48 11.70 -13.76
C GLY A 84 -0.88 10.54 -14.65
N VAL A 85 -0.39 9.34 -14.38
CA VAL A 85 -0.72 8.13 -15.15
C VAL A 85 -1.55 7.17 -14.32
N GLU A 86 -2.42 6.42 -14.99
CA GLU A 86 -3.28 5.44 -14.31
C GLU A 86 -2.58 4.10 -14.09
N LYS A 87 -1.65 3.75 -14.96
CA LYS A 87 -0.98 2.46 -14.95
C LYS A 87 0.49 2.60 -15.32
N GLY A 88 1.33 1.79 -14.69
CA GLY A 88 2.74 1.69 -15.05
C GLY A 88 2.94 1.01 -16.41
N GLY A 89 4.13 1.17 -16.99
CA GLY A 89 4.45 0.60 -18.29
C GLY A 89 4.66 -0.91 -18.24
N GLY A 90 4.20 -1.61 -19.28
CA GLY A 90 4.45 -3.04 -19.44
C GLY A 90 5.87 -3.34 -19.90
N THR A 91 6.55 -2.37 -20.51
CA THR A 91 7.93 -2.50 -21.00
C THR A 91 8.78 -1.33 -20.48
N PRO A 92 9.09 -1.29 -19.16
CA PRO A 92 9.65 -0.10 -18.52
C PRO A 92 11.02 0.34 -19.08
N ASN A 93 11.83 -0.59 -19.58
CA ASN A 93 13.13 -0.25 -20.15
C ASN A 93 13.05 0.21 -21.60
N LYS A 94 11.91 0.03 -22.26
CA LYS A 94 11.74 0.35 -23.68
C LYS A 94 10.84 1.56 -23.91
N ALA A 95 9.87 1.78 -23.02
CA ALA A 95 8.91 2.87 -23.15
C ALA A 95 8.72 3.58 -21.82
N THR A 96 8.74 4.91 -21.86
CA THR A 96 8.45 5.75 -20.68
C THR A 96 6.99 6.16 -20.72
N VAL A 97 6.27 5.94 -19.62
CA VAL A 97 4.85 6.27 -19.52
C VAL A 97 4.58 7.57 -18.75
N GLY A 98 5.57 8.08 -18.05
CA GLY A 98 5.43 9.32 -17.29
C GLY A 98 6.76 9.84 -16.76
N ASN A 99 6.71 10.98 -16.11
CA ASN A 99 7.88 11.64 -15.53
C ASN A 99 7.51 12.27 -14.19
N VAL A 100 8.43 12.20 -13.23
CA VAL A 100 8.29 12.83 -11.92
C VAL A 100 9.47 13.77 -11.72
N SER A 101 9.21 14.95 -11.14
CA SER A 101 10.29 15.86 -10.80
C SER A 101 11.03 15.37 -9.56
N PRO A 102 12.31 15.78 -9.37
CA PRO A 102 13.04 15.43 -8.15
C PRO A 102 12.33 15.86 -6.87
N GLN A 103 11.61 16.99 -6.91
CA GLN A 103 10.85 17.48 -5.78
C GLN A 103 9.68 16.56 -5.44
N GLN A 104 8.94 16.09 -6.45
CA GLN A 104 7.84 15.13 -6.27
C GLN A 104 8.38 13.82 -5.69
N LEU A 105 9.53 13.36 -6.19
CA LEU A 105 10.18 12.17 -5.69
C LEU A 105 10.52 12.30 -4.20
N ARG A 106 11.05 13.45 -3.81
CA ARG A 106 11.38 13.74 -2.42
C ARG A 106 10.14 13.74 -1.52
N GLU A 107 9.03 14.33 -1.97
CA GLU A 107 7.76 14.35 -1.25
C GLU A 107 7.25 12.93 -1.01
N ILE A 108 7.32 12.07 -2.03
CA ILE A 108 6.94 10.66 -1.91
C ILE A 108 7.85 9.94 -0.91
N ALA A 109 9.16 10.18 -0.99
CA ALA A 109 10.12 9.60 -0.08
C ALA A 109 9.83 9.97 1.38
N GLU A 110 9.50 11.22 1.64
CA GLU A 110 9.15 11.70 2.98
C GLU A 110 7.90 11.01 3.53
N VAL A 111 6.88 10.83 2.70
CA VAL A 111 5.65 10.12 3.08
C VAL A 111 5.95 8.65 3.41
N LYS A 112 6.84 8.02 2.65
CA LYS A 112 7.17 6.59 2.80
C LYS A 112 8.21 6.31 3.87
N MET A 113 8.87 7.31 4.42
CA MET A 113 9.94 7.11 5.42
C MET A 113 9.52 6.21 6.58
N LYS A 114 8.25 6.26 6.97
CA LYS A 114 7.71 5.45 8.07
C LYS A 114 7.80 3.96 7.79
N ASP A 115 7.69 3.56 6.52
CA ASP A 115 7.63 2.16 6.11
C ASP A 115 8.92 1.68 5.45
N LEU A 116 9.84 2.59 5.16
CA LEU A 116 11.09 2.26 4.48
C LEU A 116 12.24 2.00 5.46
N ASN A 117 13.16 1.16 5.03
CA ASN A 117 14.38 0.86 5.77
C ASN A 117 15.49 1.85 5.41
N ALA A 118 15.16 3.09 5.16
CA ALA A 118 16.11 4.14 4.82
C ALA A 118 16.40 5.00 6.04
N ASN A 119 17.66 5.37 6.20
CA ASN A 119 18.09 6.21 7.31
C ASN A 119 17.99 7.71 7.01
N THR A 120 17.96 8.07 5.73
CA THR A 120 17.90 9.47 5.28
C THR A 120 16.86 9.60 4.16
N VAL A 121 16.41 10.84 3.92
CA VAL A 121 15.49 11.13 2.82
C VAL A 121 16.15 10.82 1.47
N GLU A 122 17.43 11.11 1.32
CA GLU A 122 18.19 10.82 0.09
C GLU A 122 18.21 9.31 -0.21
N ALA A 123 18.38 8.48 0.81
CA ALA A 123 18.32 7.02 0.64
C ALA A 123 16.94 6.57 0.25
N ALA A 124 15.90 7.15 0.86
CA ALA A 124 14.49 6.88 0.51
C ALA A 124 14.20 7.28 -0.94
N GLU A 125 14.71 8.43 -1.39
CA GLU A 125 14.58 8.88 -2.77
C GLU A 125 15.13 7.85 -3.76
N LYS A 126 16.28 7.26 -3.46
CA LYS A 126 16.87 6.22 -4.31
C LYS A 126 16.00 4.98 -4.39
N ILE A 127 15.40 4.57 -3.29
CA ILE A 127 14.48 3.42 -3.25
C ILE A 127 13.27 3.69 -4.13
N ILE A 128 12.67 4.87 -3.99
CA ILE A 128 11.49 5.26 -4.77
C ILE A 128 11.85 5.43 -6.25
N ALA A 129 13.02 5.98 -6.56
CA ALA A 129 13.51 6.11 -7.93
C ALA A 129 13.65 4.75 -8.62
N GLY A 130 14.12 3.73 -7.88
CA GLY A 130 14.18 2.36 -8.38
C GLY A 130 12.81 1.80 -8.73
N THR A 131 11.81 2.06 -7.88
CA THR A 131 10.42 1.67 -8.14
C THR A 131 9.88 2.39 -9.37
N ALA A 132 10.13 3.69 -9.51
CA ALA A 132 9.72 4.48 -10.67
C ALA A 132 10.29 3.90 -11.96
N ARG A 133 11.58 3.57 -11.93
CA ARG A 133 12.26 2.97 -13.08
C ARG A 133 11.60 1.65 -13.50
N SER A 134 11.22 0.82 -12.53
CA SER A 134 10.54 -0.45 -12.81
C SER A 134 9.15 -0.26 -13.40
N MET A 135 8.56 0.93 -13.25
CA MET A 135 7.23 1.27 -13.78
C MET A 135 7.29 2.02 -15.10
N GLY A 136 8.47 2.34 -15.61
CA GLY A 136 8.63 3.14 -16.80
C GLY A 136 8.42 4.65 -16.55
N ILE A 137 8.61 5.09 -15.32
CA ILE A 137 8.53 6.50 -14.92
C ILE A 137 9.94 7.05 -14.77
N THR A 138 10.25 8.13 -15.47
CA THR A 138 11.56 8.78 -15.37
C THR A 138 11.55 9.84 -14.27
N VAL A 139 12.74 10.12 -13.72
CA VAL A 139 12.93 11.15 -12.70
C VAL A 139 13.84 12.23 -13.27
N GLY A 140 13.38 13.46 -13.23
CA GLY A 140 14.20 14.57 -13.70
C GLY A 140 13.52 15.62 -14.55
#